data_f345114be7eae4f94c57a3a06fbff583
#
_entry.id   f345114be7eae4f94c57a3a06fbff583
#
_cell.length_a   1.000
_cell.length_b   1.000
_cell.length_c   1.000
_cell.angle_alpha   90.00
_cell.angle_beta   90.00
_cell.angle_gamma   90.00
#
_symmetry.space_group_name_H-M   'P 1'
#
loop_
_entity.id
_entity.type
_entity.pdbx_description
1 polymer ?
#
loop_
_entity_poly.entity_id
_entity_poly.type
_entity_poly.pdbx_seq_one_letter_code
_entity_poly.pdbx_strand_id
1 'polypeptide(L)'
;MSTKNTSRFMPLIIAISVVAGILIGTFYARHFAGNKLGIINSSSNKLNALLRVIDDQYVDTVNMTDLVEKAMPQILAELDPHSTYIPAQKLEEVNSELEGSFSGIGIQFTIQEDTIHVNSVIPGGPSEKVGLMAGDRIVMVNDSLFAGKGLTNEKAMRNLKGPKGSQVKLGVKRATEKELLDFTITRGDIPQNTIDAAYMLDDDYGYIQISKFGRTTHVELLNAIAQLSHEKCKGLIIDLRDNTGGYMEAATRLSLIHI
;
A
#
# COMPACT_ATOMS: atom_id res chain seq x y z
N MET A 1 -61.31 -21.78 49.75
CA MET A 1 -60.78 -21.26 48.51
C MET A 1 -59.29 -21.38 48.53
N SER A 2 -58.79 -22.28 47.73
CA SER A 2 -57.46 -22.87 47.86
C SER A 2 -56.47 -22.23 46.89
N THR A 3 -55.55 -21.47 47.41
CA THR A 3 -54.43 -20.89 46.64
C THR A 3 -53.06 -21.19 47.32
N LYS A 4 -52.94 -22.25 48.06
CA LYS A 4 -51.72 -22.58 48.84
C LYS A 4 -50.81 -23.66 48.29
N ASN A 5 -51.15 -24.32 47.17
CA ASN A 5 -50.32 -25.46 46.66
C ASN A 5 -49.35 -25.12 45.53
N THR A 6 -49.49 -24.00 44.84
CA THR A 6 -48.61 -23.63 43.74
C THR A 6 -47.23 -23.13 44.22
N SER A 7 -47.15 -22.50 45.39
CA SER A 7 -45.89 -21.96 45.94
C SER A 7 -44.86 -23.05 46.33
N ARG A 8 -45.32 -24.26 46.63
CA ARG A 8 -44.40 -25.35 47.06
C ARG A 8 -43.66 -26.00 45.89
N PHE A 9 -44.20 -25.96 44.70
CA PHE A 9 -43.59 -26.51 43.48
C PHE A 9 -42.89 -25.48 42.63
N MET A 10 -42.97 -24.21 42.97
CA MET A 10 -42.32 -23.11 42.22
C MET A 10 -40.81 -23.29 42.07
N PRO A 11 -40.03 -23.65 43.09
CA PRO A 11 -38.58 -23.89 42.95
C PRO A 11 -38.28 -25.07 41.97
N LEU A 12 -39.12 -26.11 42.01
CA LEU A 12 -38.97 -27.27 41.12
C LEU A 12 -39.25 -26.90 39.67
N ILE A 13 -40.29 -26.12 39.41
CA ILE A 13 -40.63 -25.63 38.06
C ILE A 13 -39.53 -24.74 37.51
N ILE A 14 -38.97 -23.84 38.33
CA ILE A 14 -37.84 -22.98 37.94
C ILE A 14 -36.60 -23.83 37.59
N ALA A 15 -36.25 -24.79 38.42
CA ALA A 15 -35.12 -25.70 38.19
C ALA A 15 -35.28 -26.47 36.86
N ILE A 16 -36.47 -27.04 36.60
CA ILE A 16 -36.76 -27.76 35.34
C ILE A 16 -36.69 -26.83 34.13
N SER A 17 -37.20 -25.60 34.23
CA SER A 17 -37.13 -24.62 33.15
C SER A 17 -35.69 -24.19 32.83
N VAL A 18 -34.83 -24.04 33.84
CA VAL A 18 -33.43 -23.71 33.61
C VAL A 18 -32.69 -24.89 32.96
N VAL A 19 -32.90 -26.13 33.43
CA VAL A 19 -32.31 -27.32 32.83
C VAL A 19 -32.78 -27.50 31.38
N ALA A 20 -34.09 -27.31 31.10
CA ALA A 20 -34.63 -27.39 29.75
C ALA A 20 -34.05 -26.27 28.84
N GLY A 21 -33.87 -25.05 29.37
CA GLY A 21 -33.25 -23.95 28.63
C GLY A 21 -31.79 -24.23 28.26
N ILE A 22 -31.03 -24.81 29.19
CA ILE A 22 -29.64 -25.22 28.96
C ILE A 22 -29.58 -26.33 27.89
N LEU A 23 -30.44 -27.34 27.97
CA LEU A 23 -30.49 -28.46 27.03
C LEU A 23 -30.87 -27.97 25.64
N ILE A 24 -31.88 -27.12 25.52
CA ILE A 24 -32.31 -26.53 24.25
C ILE A 24 -31.22 -25.62 23.69
N GLY A 25 -30.60 -24.78 24.52
CA GLY A 25 -29.50 -23.90 24.12
C GLY A 25 -28.29 -24.67 23.63
N THR A 26 -27.88 -25.73 24.33
CA THR A 26 -26.76 -26.59 23.90
C THR A 26 -27.08 -27.39 22.64
N PHE A 27 -28.31 -27.86 22.47
CA PHE A 27 -28.77 -28.54 21.26
C PHE A 27 -28.79 -27.57 20.07
N TYR A 28 -29.30 -26.36 20.28
CA TYR A 28 -29.33 -25.32 19.25
C TYR A 28 -27.93 -24.88 18.84
N ALA A 29 -27.05 -24.67 19.81
CA ALA A 29 -25.65 -24.32 19.57
C ALA A 29 -24.91 -25.44 18.81
N ARG A 30 -25.15 -26.70 19.13
CA ARG A 30 -24.54 -27.82 18.41
C ARG A 30 -25.12 -28.03 17.00
N HIS A 31 -26.40 -27.78 16.80
CA HIS A 31 -27.06 -28.06 15.50
C HIS A 31 -26.95 -26.92 14.51
N PHE A 32 -26.98 -25.67 14.96
CA PHE A 32 -26.94 -24.48 14.09
C PHE A 32 -25.57 -23.79 13.99
N ALA A 33 -24.71 -23.85 15.01
CA ALA A 33 -23.36 -23.33 14.94
C ALA A 33 -22.33 -24.35 14.42
N GLY A 34 -22.74 -25.62 14.23
CA GLY A 34 -21.83 -26.76 14.22
C GLY A 34 -21.15 -27.11 12.89
N ASN A 35 -21.55 -26.64 11.73
CA ASN A 35 -20.96 -27.21 10.51
C ASN A 35 -20.08 -26.26 9.66
N LYS A 36 -20.28 -24.94 9.72
CA LYS A 36 -19.36 -24.02 9.02
C LYS A 36 -18.13 -23.67 9.83
N LEU A 37 -18.25 -23.58 11.15
CA LEU A 37 -17.11 -23.37 12.06
C LEU A 37 -16.26 -24.65 12.26
N GLY A 38 -16.85 -25.83 12.12
CA GLY A 38 -16.12 -27.10 12.29
C GLY A 38 -15.16 -27.43 11.13
N ILE A 39 -15.49 -27.05 9.91
CA ILE A 39 -14.61 -27.26 8.73
C ILE A 39 -13.47 -26.23 8.73
N ILE A 40 -13.75 -25.00 9.09
CA ILE A 40 -12.72 -23.95 9.27
C ILE A 40 -11.78 -24.31 10.44
N ASN A 41 -12.29 -24.90 11.52
CA ASN A 41 -11.49 -25.31 12.68
C ASN A 41 -10.53 -26.47 12.41
N SER A 42 -10.78 -27.37 11.47
CA SER A 42 -9.86 -28.52 11.28
C SER A 42 -8.59 -28.17 10.50
N SER A 43 -8.70 -27.31 9.49
CA SER A 43 -7.53 -26.89 8.67
C SER A 43 -6.75 -25.75 9.31
N SER A 44 -7.41 -24.76 9.90
CA SER A 44 -6.74 -23.71 10.69
C SER A 44 -6.07 -24.25 11.95
N ASN A 45 -6.62 -25.31 12.55
CA ASN A 45 -5.98 -25.98 13.68
C ASN A 45 -4.67 -26.67 13.30
N LYS A 46 -4.55 -27.22 12.09
CA LYS A 46 -3.29 -27.85 11.64
C LYS A 46 -2.17 -26.83 11.44
N LEU A 47 -2.47 -25.70 10.81
CA LEU A 47 -1.48 -24.64 10.64
C LEU A 47 -1.07 -24.04 11.98
N ASN A 48 -2.03 -23.73 12.84
CA ASN A 48 -1.74 -23.23 14.19
C ASN A 48 -0.98 -24.26 15.05
N ALA A 49 -1.31 -25.56 14.93
CA ALA A 49 -0.57 -26.61 15.63
C ALA A 49 0.87 -26.72 15.14
N LEU A 50 1.09 -26.63 13.81
CA LEU A 50 2.43 -26.61 13.23
C LEU A 50 3.26 -25.43 13.74
N LEU A 51 2.68 -24.22 13.74
CA LEU A 51 3.35 -23.02 14.23
C LEU A 51 3.71 -23.15 15.70
N ARG A 52 2.82 -23.71 16.55
CA ARG A 52 3.12 -23.98 17.96
C ARG A 52 4.24 -24.99 18.14
N VAL A 53 4.26 -26.09 17.37
CA VAL A 53 5.33 -27.09 17.44
C VAL A 53 6.68 -26.47 17.06
N ILE A 54 6.69 -25.58 16.06
CA ILE A 54 7.91 -24.86 15.69
C ILE A 54 8.36 -23.94 16.83
N ASP A 55 7.45 -23.17 17.41
CA ASP A 55 7.74 -22.24 18.49
C ASP A 55 8.26 -22.94 19.74
N ASP A 56 7.63 -24.09 20.09
CA ASP A 56 7.92 -24.84 21.34
C ASP A 56 9.09 -25.81 21.21
N GLN A 57 9.33 -26.41 20.04
CA GLN A 57 10.18 -27.59 19.90
C GLN A 57 11.28 -27.48 18.84
N TYR A 58 11.36 -26.38 18.10
CA TYR A 58 12.42 -26.24 17.13
C TYR A 58 13.77 -26.00 17.82
N VAL A 59 14.85 -26.58 17.25
CA VAL A 59 16.18 -26.57 17.87
C VAL A 59 16.77 -25.17 18.04
N ASP A 60 16.49 -24.27 17.09
CA ASP A 60 16.94 -22.88 17.11
C ASP A 60 15.78 -21.93 17.41
N THR A 61 16.08 -20.76 17.97
CA THR A 61 15.08 -19.74 18.21
C THR A 61 14.56 -19.16 16.87
N VAL A 62 13.27 -19.30 16.59
CA VAL A 62 12.62 -18.83 15.38
C VAL A 62 11.83 -17.55 15.67
N ASN A 63 12.01 -16.52 14.86
CA ASN A 63 11.11 -15.37 14.88
C ASN A 63 9.79 -15.76 14.18
N MET A 64 8.76 -16.04 14.99
CA MET A 64 7.47 -16.48 14.48
C MET A 64 6.79 -15.45 13.58
N THR A 65 6.97 -14.16 13.87
CA THR A 65 6.44 -13.08 13.02
C THR A 65 7.05 -13.13 11.63
N ASP A 66 8.37 -13.21 11.54
CA ASP A 66 9.06 -13.29 10.26
C ASP A 66 8.73 -14.58 9.49
N LEU A 67 8.55 -15.69 10.21
CA LEU A 67 8.16 -16.95 9.61
C LEU A 67 6.77 -16.85 8.96
N VAL A 68 5.80 -16.30 9.69
CA VAL A 68 4.43 -16.11 9.21
C VAL A 68 4.41 -15.12 8.03
N GLU A 69 5.11 -13.99 8.13
CA GLU A 69 5.20 -13.00 7.06
C GLU A 69 5.76 -13.59 5.76
N LYS A 70 6.74 -14.50 5.85
CA LYS A 70 7.31 -15.21 4.69
C LYS A 70 6.39 -16.31 4.14
N ALA A 71 5.55 -16.91 5.00
CA ALA A 71 4.63 -17.97 4.60
C ALA A 71 3.37 -17.43 3.90
N MET A 72 2.91 -16.23 4.26
CA MET A 72 1.67 -15.66 3.71
C MET A 72 1.66 -15.56 2.17
N PRO A 73 2.71 -15.04 1.51
CA PRO A 73 2.76 -15.01 0.05
C PRO A 73 2.68 -16.41 -0.58
N GLN A 74 3.32 -17.41 0.05
CA GLN A 74 3.33 -18.79 -0.46
C GLN A 74 1.94 -19.42 -0.38
N ILE A 75 1.20 -19.16 0.72
CA ILE A 75 -0.17 -19.66 0.87
C ILE A 75 -1.10 -19.04 -0.18
N LEU A 76 -0.96 -17.74 -0.45
CA LEU A 76 -1.79 -17.05 -1.42
C LEU A 76 -1.44 -17.41 -2.87
N ALA A 77 -0.19 -17.78 -3.15
CA ALA A 77 0.25 -18.23 -4.48
C ALA A 77 -0.48 -19.50 -4.96
N GLU A 78 -1.05 -20.28 -4.03
CA GLU A 78 -1.88 -21.46 -4.35
C GLU A 78 -3.32 -21.11 -4.78
N LEU A 79 -3.72 -19.83 -4.70
CA LEU A 79 -5.09 -19.41 -5.07
C LEU A 79 -5.12 -19.00 -6.55
N ASP A 80 -4.93 -17.73 -6.83
CA ASP A 80 -4.97 -17.17 -8.17
C ASP A 80 -3.89 -16.06 -8.32
N PRO A 81 -3.52 -15.69 -9.56
CA PRO A 81 -2.49 -14.67 -9.79
C PRO A 81 -2.81 -13.27 -9.25
N HIS A 82 -4.08 -13.01 -8.91
CA HIS A 82 -4.53 -11.71 -8.41
C HIS A 82 -4.54 -11.63 -6.88
N SER A 83 -4.42 -12.79 -6.21
CA SER A 83 -4.37 -12.88 -4.75
C SER A 83 -2.96 -12.61 -4.27
N THR A 84 -2.74 -11.41 -3.72
CA THR A 84 -1.39 -10.96 -3.27
C THR A 84 -1.42 -10.56 -1.80
N TYR A 85 -0.37 -10.90 -1.07
CA TYR A 85 -0.16 -10.42 0.30
C TYR A 85 0.70 -9.16 0.29
N ILE A 86 0.20 -8.10 0.91
CA ILE A 86 0.95 -6.85 1.11
C ILE A 86 1.34 -6.78 2.58
N PRO A 87 2.63 -6.96 2.92
CA PRO A 87 3.11 -6.80 4.30
C PRO A 87 2.83 -5.38 4.82
N ALA A 88 2.55 -5.26 6.12
CA ALA A 88 2.25 -3.98 6.76
C ALA A 88 3.34 -2.92 6.49
N GLN A 89 4.60 -3.35 6.38
CA GLN A 89 5.74 -2.48 6.07
C GLN A 89 5.70 -1.88 4.65
N LYS A 90 5.05 -2.57 3.70
CA LYS A 90 4.89 -2.11 2.29
C LYS A 90 3.54 -1.43 2.04
N LEU A 91 2.62 -1.48 2.99
CA LEU A 91 1.27 -0.95 2.82
C LEU A 91 1.28 0.57 2.54
N GLU A 92 2.12 1.32 3.24
CA GLU A 92 2.26 2.76 3.02
C GLU A 92 2.82 3.07 1.63
N GLU A 93 3.76 2.27 1.13
CA GLU A 93 4.32 2.41 -0.21
C GLU A 93 3.26 2.18 -1.29
N VAL A 94 2.52 1.07 -1.20
CA VAL A 94 1.43 0.75 -2.13
C VAL A 94 0.33 1.80 -2.08
N ASN A 95 -0.09 2.23 -0.89
CA ASN A 95 -1.10 3.27 -0.75
C ASN A 95 -0.62 4.60 -1.31
N SER A 96 0.64 4.99 -1.10
CA SER A 96 1.16 6.26 -1.59
C SER A 96 1.12 6.37 -3.12
N GLU A 97 1.27 5.26 -3.83
CA GLU A 97 1.17 5.22 -5.30
C GLU A 97 -0.25 5.56 -5.80
N LEU A 98 -1.27 5.20 -5.03
CA LEU A 98 -2.67 5.43 -5.37
C LEU A 98 -3.21 6.75 -4.81
N GLU A 99 -2.59 7.29 -3.76
CA GLU A 99 -2.98 8.58 -3.15
C GLU A 99 -2.59 9.80 -4.01
N GLY A 100 -1.78 9.60 -5.07
CA GLY A 100 -1.36 10.66 -5.97
C GLY A 100 -0.21 11.53 -5.45
N SER A 101 0.37 11.19 -4.31
CA SER A 101 1.59 11.80 -3.81
C SER A 101 2.27 10.92 -2.77
N PHE A 102 3.57 11.03 -2.67
CA PHE A 102 4.36 10.44 -1.57
C PHE A 102 5.26 11.49 -0.93
N SER A 103 5.69 11.23 0.29
CA SER A 103 6.60 12.14 0.96
C SER A 103 8.07 11.73 0.75
N GLY A 104 8.87 12.66 0.27
CA GLY A 104 10.27 12.42 -0.05
C GLY A 104 11.03 13.68 -0.41
N ILE A 105 12.20 13.50 -1.04
CA ILE A 105 13.07 14.60 -1.45
C ILE A 105 12.79 15.11 -2.88
N GLY A 106 12.07 14.36 -3.71
CA GLY A 106 11.68 14.79 -5.07
C GLY A 106 12.81 14.71 -6.10
N ILE A 107 13.39 13.53 -6.28
CA ILE A 107 14.36 13.23 -7.34
C ILE A 107 13.98 11.94 -8.06
N GLN A 108 14.39 11.84 -9.32
CA GLN A 108 14.53 10.58 -10.03
C GLN A 108 16.00 10.21 -10.06
N PHE A 109 16.30 8.95 -9.76
CA PHE A 109 17.68 8.51 -9.65
C PHE A 109 17.90 7.12 -10.23
N THR A 110 19.14 6.80 -10.54
CA THR A 110 19.60 5.43 -10.82
C THR A 110 20.78 5.11 -9.92
N ILE A 111 21.00 3.82 -9.68
CA ILE A 111 22.20 3.38 -8.97
C ILE A 111 23.22 2.91 -10.03
N GLN A 112 24.35 3.57 -10.07
CA GLN A 112 25.49 3.24 -10.92
C GLN A 112 26.76 3.21 -10.07
N GLU A 113 27.58 2.17 -10.23
CA GLU A 113 28.82 2.01 -9.46
C GLU A 113 28.59 2.17 -7.94
N ASP A 114 27.57 1.47 -7.43
CA ASP A 114 27.19 1.53 -6.01
C ASP A 114 26.90 2.95 -5.46
N THR A 115 26.49 3.88 -6.32
CA THR A 115 26.23 5.28 -5.97
C THR A 115 24.91 5.74 -6.56
N ILE A 116 24.16 6.58 -5.84
CA ILE A 116 22.94 7.21 -6.34
C ILE A 116 23.31 8.36 -7.27
N HIS A 117 22.90 8.25 -8.54
CA HIS A 117 23.01 9.31 -9.53
C HIS A 117 21.66 9.99 -9.72
N VAL A 118 21.58 11.27 -9.52
CA VAL A 118 20.38 12.07 -9.75
C VAL A 118 20.19 12.27 -11.25
N ASN A 119 19.15 11.66 -11.81
CA ASN A 119 18.81 11.81 -13.23
C ASN A 119 18.05 13.10 -13.49
N SER A 120 17.08 13.40 -12.61
CA SER A 120 16.30 14.64 -12.66
C SER A 120 15.80 15.02 -11.27
N VAL A 121 15.52 16.31 -11.09
CA VAL A 121 14.88 16.87 -9.90
C VAL A 121 13.44 17.24 -10.27
N ILE A 122 12.50 16.90 -9.41
CA ILE A 122 11.08 17.18 -9.66
C ILE A 122 10.83 18.69 -9.49
N PRO A 123 10.28 19.38 -10.50
CA PRO A 123 10.00 20.81 -10.43
C PRO A 123 9.09 21.19 -9.27
N GLY A 124 9.43 22.25 -8.56
CA GLY A 124 8.73 22.69 -7.34
C GLY A 124 8.98 21.81 -6.11
N GLY A 125 9.75 20.74 -6.26
CA GLY A 125 10.05 19.78 -5.20
C GLY A 125 11.04 20.27 -4.16
N PRO A 126 11.21 19.52 -3.05
CA PRO A 126 12.13 19.87 -1.97
C PRO A 126 13.59 19.96 -2.41
N SER A 127 14.04 19.07 -3.28
CA SER A 127 15.44 19.04 -3.77
C SER A 127 15.77 20.22 -4.68
N GLU A 128 14.84 20.65 -5.51
CA GLU A 128 15.04 21.83 -6.37
C GLU A 128 15.25 23.10 -5.52
N LYS A 129 14.46 23.25 -4.44
CA LYS A 129 14.53 24.42 -3.54
C LYS A 129 15.88 24.59 -2.86
N VAL A 130 16.62 23.50 -2.66
CA VAL A 130 17.96 23.54 -2.05
C VAL A 130 19.07 23.54 -3.11
N GLY A 131 18.74 23.47 -4.40
CA GLY A 131 19.71 23.55 -5.50
C GLY A 131 20.39 22.24 -5.86
N LEU A 132 19.77 21.09 -5.55
CA LEU A 132 20.18 19.79 -6.08
C LEU A 132 19.90 19.76 -7.59
N MET A 133 20.80 19.14 -8.38
CA MET A 133 20.74 19.16 -9.83
C MET A 133 20.86 17.76 -10.43
N ALA A 134 20.40 17.61 -11.66
CA ALA A 134 20.69 16.43 -12.46
C ALA A 134 22.21 16.27 -12.64
N GLY A 135 22.70 15.02 -12.54
CA GLY A 135 24.13 14.71 -12.58
C GLY A 135 24.82 14.69 -11.21
N ASP A 136 24.17 15.15 -10.16
CA ASP A 136 24.66 15.04 -8.80
C ASP A 136 24.74 13.58 -8.34
N ARG A 137 25.75 13.25 -7.54
CA ARG A 137 25.94 11.92 -6.96
C ARG A 137 25.80 12.00 -5.45
N ILE A 138 24.81 11.28 -4.89
CA ILE A 138 24.62 11.23 -3.44
C ILE A 138 25.54 10.16 -2.87
N VAL A 139 26.51 10.58 -2.09
CA VAL A 139 27.53 9.71 -1.47
C VAL A 139 27.35 9.54 0.03
N MET A 140 26.72 10.52 0.70
CA MET A 140 26.41 10.44 2.12
C MET A 140 24.93 10.73 2.39
N VAL A 141 24.37 10.06 3.38
CA VAL A 141 23.02 10.31 3.89
C VAL A 141 23.08 10.31 5.42
N ASN A 142 22.59 11.38 6.06
CA ASN A 142 22.61 11.59 7.51
C ASN A 142 24.01 11.35 8.11
N ASP A 143 25.01 12.03 7.57
CA ASP A 143 26.40 11.98 8.00
C ASP A 143 27.08 10.60 7.91
N SER A 144 26.44 9.64 7.25
CA SER A 144 26.97 8.29 7.03
C SER A 144 27.28 8.06 5.56
N LEU A 145 28.40 7.37 5.27
CA LEU A 145 28.73 6.95 3.91
C LEU A 145 27.63 6.02 3.39
N PHE A 146 27.00 6.44 2.30
CA PHE A 146 25.87 5.73 1.71
C PHE A 146 26.23 5.01 0.40
N ALA A 147 27.19 5.56 -0.33
CA ALA A 147 27.77 4.91 -1.50
C ALA A 147 28.59 3.67 -1.08
N GLY A 148 28.47 2.59 -1.83
CA GLY A 148 29.26 1.37 -1.60
C GLY A 148 28.49 0.09 -1.87
N LYS A 149 29.23 -1.05 -1.78
CA LYS A 149 28.69 -2.38 -2.06
C LYS A 149 27.42 -2.68 -1.28
N GLY A 150 26.39 -3.18 -1.97
CA GLY A 150 25.11 -3.53 -1.37
C GLY A 150 24.11 -2.36 -1.28
N LEU A 151 24.35 -1.28 -2.01
CA LEU A 151 23.34 -0.24 -2.22
C LEU A 151 22.28 -0.77 -3.18
N THR A 152 21.03 -0.88 -2.70
CA THR A 152 19.87 -1.30 -3.47
C THR A 152 18.87 -0.15 -3.61
N ASN A 153 17.99 -0.23 -4.63
CA ASN A 153 16.92 0.75 -4.80
C ASN A 153 16.02 0.84 -3.55
N GLU A 154 15.70 -0.30 -2.92
CA GLU A 154 14.91 -0.32 -1.69
C GLU A 154 15.61 0.43 -0.54
N LYS A 155 16.92 0.22 -0.37
CA LYS A 155 17.71 0.91 0.63
C LYS A 155 17.77 2.41 0.37
N ALA A 156 17.98 2.81 -0.90
CA ALA A 156 17.96 4.21 -1.31
C ALA A 156 16.59 4.84 -1.04
N MET A 157 15.52 4.23 -1.50
CA MET A 157 14.15 4.71 -1.29
C MET A 157 13.82 4.87 0.20
N ARG A 158 14.14 3.87 1.04
CA ARG A 158 13.88 3.90 2.49
C ARG A 158 14.57 5.08 3.19
N ASN A 159 15.77 5.47 2.75
CA ASN A 159 16.51 6.56 3.37
C ASN A 159 16.14 7.94 2.82
N LEU A 160 15.74 8.01 1.55
CA LEU A 160 15.37 9.29 0.91
C LEU A 160 13.90 9.64 1.13
N LYS A 161 12.99 8.67 1.16
CA LYS A 161 11.60 8.86 1.62
C LYS A 161 11.54 9.03 3.14
N GLY A 162 10.43 9.50 3.66
CA GLY A 162 10.16 9.63 5.09
C GLY A 162 9.01 10.60 5.36
N PRO A 163 8.61 10.76 6.63
CA PRO A 163 7.48 11.61 7.00
C PRO A 163 7.64 13.04 6.47
N LYS A 164 6.54 13.61 5.99
CA LYS A 164 6.49 15.02 5.57
C LYS A 164 6.99 15.95 6.67
N GLY A 165 7.84 16.91 6.31
CA GLY A 165 8.45 17.85 7.25
C GLY A 165 9.69 17.32 7.96
N SER A 166 10.01 16.02 7.87
CA SER A 166 11.28 15.50 8.38
C SER A 166 12.45 15.96 7.51
N GLN A 167 13.62 16.05 8.08
CA GLN A 167 14.84 16.46 7.36
C GLN A 167 15.73 15.28 7.04
N VAL A 168 16.46 15.38 5.95
CA VAL A 168 17.55 14.49 5.58
C VAL A 168 18.74 15.32 5.14
N LYS A 169 19.94 14.97 5.62
CA LYS A 169 21.19 15.55 5.16
C LYS A 169 21.80 14.68 4.07
N LEU A 170 22.23 15.32 3.00
CA LEU A 170 22.88 14.65 1.88
C LEU A 170 24.25 15.25 1.64
N GLY A 171 25.27 14.40 1.58
CA GLY A 171 26.58 14.76 1.06
C GLY A 171 26.65 14.38 -0.43
N VAL A 172 26.83 15.36 -1.26
CA VAL A 172 26.69 15.25 -2.71
C VAL A 172 27.99 15.59 -3.41
N LYS A 173 28.41 14.72 -4.34
CA LYS A 173 29.52 15.00 -5.23
C LYS A 173 28.99 15.52 -6.57
N ARG A 174 29.36 16.75 -6.91
CA ARG A 174 29.08 17.40 -8.19
C ARG A 174 30.33 17.45 -9.04
N ALA A 175 30.23 17.18 -10.33
CA ALA A 175 31.40 17.12 -11.21
C ALA A 175 32.15 18.41 -11.33
N THR A 176 31.48 19.56 -11.14
CA THR A 176 32.06 20.90 -11.20
C THR A 176 32.76 21.32 -9.91
N GLU A 177 32.54 20.58 -8.79
CA GLU A 177 33.05 20.94 -7.47
C GLU A 177 34.07 19.91 -6.98
N LYS A 178 35.14 20.43 -6.32
CA LYS A 178 36.20 19.56 -5.76
C LYS A 178 35.76 18.93 -4.45
N GLU A 179 35.01 19.67 -3.64
CA GLU A 179 34.54 19.24 -2.32
C GLU A 179 33.14 18.69 -2.38
N LEU A 180 32.73 17.97 -1.33
CA LEU A 180 31.36 17.54 -1.16
C LEU A 180 30.46 18.72 -0.82
N LEU A 181 29.31 18.77 -1.45
CA LEU A 181 28.27 19.75 -1.15
C LEU A 181 27.29 19.14 -0.13
N ASP A 182 27.00 19.87 0.92
CA ASP A 182 26.06 19.47 1.95
C ASP A 182 24.70 20.10 1.69
N PHE A 183 23.68 19.26 1.56
CA PHE A 183 22.29 19.69 1.40
C PHE A 183 21.44 19.18 2.57
N THR A 184 20.71 20.06 3.24
CA THR A 184 19.67 19.67 4.19
C THR A 184 18.30 19.84 3.52
N ILE A 185 17.63 18.73 3.26
CA ILE A 185 16.36 18.72 2.54
C ILE A 185 15.23 18.41 3.51
N THR A 186 14.22 19.25 3.56
CA THR A 186 12.97 18.98 4.28
C THR A 186 12.06 18.22 3.34
N ARG A 187 11.71 16.97 3.70
CA ARG A 187 10.83 16.12 2.90
C ARG A 187 9.46 16.75 2.73
N GLY A 188 8.92 16.66 1.54
CA GLY A 188 7.61 17.21 1.18
C GLY A 188 6.83 16.28 0.27
N ASP A 189 5.59 16.66 -0.04
CA ASP A 189 4.75 15.92 -0.96
C ASP A 189 5.30 16.02 -2.37
N ILE A 190 5.52 14.88 -2.97
CA ILE A 190 5.96 14.71 -4.34
C ILE A 190 4.75 14.23 -5.13
N PRO A 191 4.22 15.04 -6.05
CA PRO A 191 3.05 14.63 -6.84
C PRO A 191 3.41 13.42 -7.71
N GLN A 192 2.49 12.46 -7.72
CA GLN A 192 2.50 11.34 -8.66
C GLN A 192 1.28 11.46 -9.56
N ASN A 193 1.51 11.92 -10.77
CA ASN A 193 0.46 11.99 -11.77
C ASN A 193 0.03 10.57 -12.16
N THR A 194 -1.24 10.44 -12.48
CA THR A 194 -1.85 9.22 -13.01
C THR A 194 -2.09 9.34 -14.52
N ILE A 195 -1.99 10.57 -15.02
CA ILE A 195 -2.01 10.90 -16.46
C ILE A 195 -0.59 11.22 -16.88
N ASP A 196 -0.01 10.33 -17.69
CA ASP A 196 1.38 10.45 -18.13
C ASP A 196 1.51 11.36 -19.36
N ALA A 197 0.46 11.43 -20.18
CA ALA A 197 0.43 12.26 -21.37
C ALA A 197 -0.97 12.79 -21.67
N ALA A 198 -1.06 14.04 -22.06
CA ALA A 198 -2.27 14.68 -22.58
C ALA A 198 -1.88 15.74 -23.63
N TYR A 199 -2.22 15.50 -24.90
CA TYR A 199 -1.86 16.39 -26.01
C TYR A 199 -2.77 16.16 -27.24
N MET A 200 -2.81 17.12 -28.18
CA MET A 200 -3.47 16.93 -29.46
C MET A 200 -2.63 16.02 -30.35
N LEU A 201 -3.24 14.94 -30.84
CA LEU A 201 -2.60 14.00 -31.75
C LEU A 201 -2.55 14.59 -33.18
N ASP A 202 -3.63 15.27 -33.54
CA ASP A 202 -3.79 16.03 -34.79
C ASP A 202 -4.74 17.22 -34.53
N ASP A 203 -5.24 17.87 -35.59
CA ASP A 203 -6.12 19.05 -35.51
C ASP A 203 -7.49 18.73 -34.88
N ASP A 204 -7.92 17.47 -34.85
CA ASP A 204 -9.27 17.06 -34.46
C ASP A 204 -9.30 16.16 -33.21
N TYR A 205 -8.22 15.41 -32.96
CA TYR A 205 -8.22 14.35 -31.91
C TYR A 205 -7.20 14.60 -30.81
N GLY A 206 -7.66 14.54 -29.58
CA GLY A 206 -6.82 14.56 -28.39
C GLY A 206 -6.47 13.14 -27.91
N TYR A 207 -5.31 13.02 -27.27
CA TYR A 207 -4.81 11.79 -26.68
C TYR A 207 -4.55 12.00 -25.21
N ILE A 208 -5.03 11.06 -24.39
CA ILE A 208 -4.77 11.01 -22.93
C ILE A 208 -4.35 9.59 -22.56
N GLN A 209 -3.19 9.47 -21.92
CA GLN A 209 -2.71 8.20 -21.38
C GLN A 209 -2.86 8.17 -19.87
N ILE A 210 -3.57 7.17 -19.35
CA ILE A 210 -3.83 6.96 -17.91
C ILE A 210 -3.11 5.68 -17.47
N SER A 211 -2.07 5.80 -16.68
CA SER A 211 -1.25 4.67 -16.23
C SER A 211 -1.80 3.93 -15.00
N LYS A 212 -2.64 4.59 -14.21
CA LYS A 212 -3.29 4.00 -13.02
C LYS A 212 -4.55 4.78 -12.62
N PHE A 213 -5.40 4.15 -11.81
CA PHE A 213 -6.57 4.79 -11.23
C PHE A 213 -6.32 5.19 -9.78
N GLY A 214 -5.66 6.33 -9.60
CA GLY A 214 -5.39 6.94 -8.30
C GLY A 214 -6.51 7.87 -7.82
N ARG A 215 -6.35 8.42 -6.64
CA ARG A 215 -7.28 9.40 -6.05
C ARG A 215 -7.39 10.69 -6.88
N THR A 216 -6.31 11.07 -7.52
CA THR A 216 -6.19 12.30 -8.32
C THR A 216 -6.63 12.15 -9.78
N THR A 217 -6.79 10.92 -10.29
CA THR A 217 -7.06 10.63 -11.71
C THR A 217 -8.25 11.39 -12.27
N HIS A 218 -9.35 11.48 -11.51
CA HIS A 218 -10.54 12.19 -11.97
C HIS A 218 -10.27 13.69 -12.18
N VAL A 219 -9.58 14.34 -11.26
CA VAL A 219 -9.25 15.77 -11.35
C VAL A 219 -8.24 16.03 -12.48
N GLU A 220 -7.23 15.17 -12.58
CA GLU A 220 -6.23 15.24 -13.65
C GLU A 220 -6.87 15.07 -15.03
N LEU A 221 -7.82 14.13 -15.17
CA LEU A 221 -8.55 13.92 -16.41
C LEU A 221 -9.41 15.14 -16.78
N LEU A 222 -10.14 15.72 -15.83
CA LEU A 222 -10.91 16.93 -16.09
C LEU A 222 -10.02 18.09 -16.56
N ASN A 223 -8.86 18.27 -15.96
CA ASN A 223 -7.89 19.29 -16.37
C ASN A 223 -7.34 19.01 -17.79
N ALA A 224 -7.01 17.75 -18.08
CA ALA A 224 -6.55 17.35 -19.42
C ALA A 224 -7.62 17.58 -20.49
N ILE A 225 -8.87 17.19 -20.22
CA ILE A 225 -10.01 17.45 -21.13
C ILE A 225 -10.22 18.96 -21.32
N ALA A 226 -10.17 19.74 -20.25
CA ALA A 226 -10.32 21.20 -20.35
C ALA A 226 -9.23 21.81 -21.23
N GLN A 227 -7.97 21.39 -21.06
CA GLN A 227 -6.87 21.83 -21.92
C GLN A 227 -7.12 21.49 -23.40
N LEU A 228 -7.42 20.22 -23.71
CA LEU A 228 -7.67 19.78 -25.07
C LEU A 228 -8.91 20.45 -25.69
N SER A 229 -9.94 20.75 -24.89
CA SER A 229 -11.12 21.50 -25.34
C SER A 229 -10.79 22.92 -25.77
N HIS A 230 -9.83 23.58 -25.13
CA HIS A 230 -9.34 24.89 -25.60
C HIS A 230 -8.64 24.82 -26.95
N GLU A 231 -8.06 23.66 -27.27
CA GLU A 231 -7.42 23.39 -28.58
C GLU A 231 -8.41 22.89 -29.64
N LYS A 232 -9.72 22.96 -29.36
CA LYS A 232 -10.84 22.58 -30.27
C LYS A 232 -10.90 21.09 -30.59
N CYS A 233 -10.49 20.23 -29.65
CA CYS A 233 -10.59 18.80 -29.77
C CYS A 233 -12.03 18.35 -30.09
N LYS A 234 -12.21 17.53 -31.12
CA LYS A 234 -13.50 16.98 -31.56
C LYS A 234 -13.73 15.55 -31.08
N GLY A 235 -12.67 14.82 -30.81
CA GLY A 235 -12.71 13.45 -30.32
C GLY A 235 -11.53 13.14 -29.43
N LEU A 236 -11.69 12.17 -28.54
CA LEU A 236 -10.71 11.82 -27.53
C LEU A 236 -10.32 10.35 -27.60
N ILE A 237 -9.03 10.08 -27.60
CA ILE A 237 -8.45 8.75 -27.46
C ILE A 237 -7.95 8.62 -26.02
N ILE A 238 -8.53 7.70 -25.26
CA ILE A 238 -8.07 7.36 -23.90
C ILE A 238 -7.27 6.06 -24.00
N ASP A 239 -5.98 6.14 -23.68
CA ASP A 239 -5.08 5.00 -23.68
C ASP A 239 -4.93 4.44 -22.25
N LEU A 240 -5.36 3.18 -22.11
CA LEU A 240 -5.27 2.41 -20.86
C LEU A 240 -4.27 1.26 -20.97
N ARG A 241 -3.44 1.25 -22.01
CA ARG A 241 -2.38 0.23 -22.13
C ARG A 241 -1.40 0.38 -20.98
N ASP A 242 -1.02 -0.76 -20.40
CA ASP A 242 -0.15 -0.84 -19.20
C ASP A 242 -0.76 -0.18 -17.93
N ASN A 243 -2.07 0.09 -17.92
CA ASN A 243 -2.75 0.55 -16.72
C ASN A 243 -2.81 -0.58 -15.69
N THR A 244 -2.20 -0.38 -14.55
CA THR A 244 -2.08 -1.39 -13.48
C THR A 244 -3.34 -1.51 -12.61
N GLY A 245 -4.39 -0.72 -12.90
CA GLY A 245 -5.61 -0.66 -12.08
C GLY A 245 -5.52 0.41 -10.98
N GLY A 246 -6.14 0.15 -9.83
CA GLY A 246 -6.18 1.06 -8.70
C GLY A 246 -7.56 1.14 -8.06
N TYR A 247 -8.00 2.34 -7.66
CA TYR A 247 -9.32 2.51 -7.04
C TYR A 247 -10.46 2.34 -8.03
N MET A 248 -11.38 1.41 -7.74
CA MET A 248 -12.58 1.19 -8.55
C MET A 248 -13.44 2.46 -8.66
N GLU A 249 -13.51 3.26 -7.60
CA GLU A 249 -14.22 4.54 -7.60
C GLU A 249 -13.62 5.51 -8.63
N ALA A 250 -12.30 5.57 -8.78
CA ALA A 250 -11.65 6.43 -9.78
C ALA A 250 -12.00 5.99 -11.21
N ALA A 251 -12.00 4.68 -11.46
CA ALA A 251 -12.38 4.12 -12.76
C ALA A 251 -13.88 4.34 -13.08
N THR A 252 -14.77 4.17 -12.10
CA THR A 252 -16.22 4.42 -12.29
C THR A 252 -16.53 5.89 -12.51
N ARG A 253 -15.88 6.80 -11.81
CA ARG A 253 -16.03 8.25 -12.03
C ARG A 253 -15.59 8.66 -13.44
N LEU A 254 -14.57 8.00 -13.98
CA LEU A 254 -14.13 8.23 -15.36
C LEU A 254 -15.22 7.82 -16.36
N SER A 255 -15.94 6.71 -16.14
CA SER A 255 -17.02 6.29 -17.02
C SER A 255 -18.24 7.22 -16.95
N LEU A 256 -18.52 7.83 -15.79
CA LEU A 256 -19.64 8.75 -15.59
C LEU A 256 -19.46 10.11 -16.27
N ILE A 257 -18.26 10.48 -16.69
CA ILE A 257 -18.02 11.70 -17.46
C ILE A 257 -18.65 11.59 -18.87
N HIS A 258 -18.94 10.39 -19.35
CA HIS A 258 -19.47 10.11 -20.67
C HIS A 258 -21.01 9.94 -20.68
N ILE A 259 -21.68 10.07 -19.53
CA ILE A 259 -23.12 10.05 -19.40
C ILE A 259 -23.65 11.46 -19.16
#